data_cc37e0115c665e2b72add11a9f63c41c
#
_entry.id   cc37e0115c665e2b72add11a9f63c41c
#
_cell.length_a   1.000
_cell.length_b   1.000
_cell.length_c   1.000
_cell.angle_alpha   90.00
_cell.angle_beta   90.00
_cell.angle_gamma   90.00
#
_symmetry.space_group_name_H-M   'P 1'
#
loop_
_entity.id
_entity.type
_entity.pdbx_description
1 polymer ?
#
loop_
_entity_poly.entity_id
_entity_poly.type
_entity_poly.pdbx_seq_one_letter_code
_entity_poly.pdbx_strand_id
1 'polypeptide(L)'
;MIKAENLTKQFDNIMALDHVSAEIKDGNVFGLIGTNGAGKSTFLRLLSGILKPDEGTVTIDGESVFENENVKKRFFYISDDQYYFNNATPRDMMEFYSKVYPEFDRKRFESLIGNFGLEMRRKVHTFSKGMKKQLSVACGISANTDYLFCDETFDGLDPVMRQAVKSIFANDMAERNLTPIIASHNLRELEDICDHVGLLHRGGILLSKDLDDLKLNIHKVQCVLKDGMTEADLVSLDRIKTETRGKLYTMTVRGTREEVVGMMESFQPVFYEIIPLSLEEIFISETEVAGYDIKKLIF
;
A
#
# COMPACT_ATOMS: atom_id res chain seq x y z
N MET A 1 16.52 -0.22 -6.49
CA MET A 1 15.46 0.75 -6.80
C MET A 1 14.61 0.25 -7.97
N ILE A 2 13.28 0.26 -7.85
CA ILE A 2 12.35 -0.13 -8.94
C ILE A 2 11.83 1.14 -9.62
N LYS A 3 11.84 1.14 -10.96
CA LYS A 3 11.23 2.20 -11.78
C LYS A 3 10.19 1.61 -12.72
N ALA A 4 9.00 2.16 -12.67
CA ALA A 4 7.92 1.96 -13.61
C ALA A 4 7.72 3.25 -14.40
N GLU A 5 7.76 3.19 -15.73
CA GLU A 5 7.66 4.36 -16.59
C GLU A 5 6.54 4.16 -17.62
N ASN A 6 5.50 5.00 -17.53
CA ASN A 6 4.37 5.07 -18.46
C ASN A 6 3.71 3.70 -18.73
N LEU A 7 3.50 2.91 -17.67
CA LEU A 7 2.92 1.58 -17.79
C LEU A 7 1.47 1.63 -18.22
N THR A 8 1.17 1.02 -19.34
CA THR A 8 -0.19 0.79 -19.83
C THR A 8 -0.46 -0.70 -19.89
N LYS A 9 -1.63 -1.13 -19.44
CA LYS A 9 -2.11 -2.50 -19.54
C LYS A 9 -3.60 -2.55 -19.77
N GLN A 10 -3.99 -3.18 -20.88
CA GLN A 10 -5.37 -3.41 -21.25
C GLN A 10 -5.66 -4.92 -21.28
N PHE A 11 -6.82 -5.31 -20.84
CA PHE A 11 -7.38 -6.65 -20.99
C PHE A 11 -8.70 -6.53 -21.74
N ASP A 12 -8.73 -7.01 -22.96
CA ASP A 12 -9.85 -6.84 -23.89
C ASP A 12 -10.29 -5.35 -23.97
N ASN A 13 -11.46 -5.01 -23.42
CA ASN A 13 -11.98 -3.64 -23.42
C ASN A 13 -11.76 -2.92 -22.07
N ILE A 14 -11.02 -3.51 -21.13
CA ILE A 14 -10.80 -2.94 -19.80
C ILE A 14 -9.38 -2.39 -19.71
N MET A 15 -9.25 -1.07 -19.58
CA MET A 15 -7.99 -0.42 -19.25
C MET A 15 -7.70 -0.64 -17.76
N ALA A 16 -6.77 -1.54 -17.47
CA ALA A 16 -6.39 -1.87 -16.10
C ALA A 16 -5.36 -0.89 -15.52
N LEU A 17 -4.44 -0.39 -16.38
CA LEU A 17 -3.49 0.69 -16.07
C LEU A 17 -3.34 1.60 -17.28
N ASP A 18 -3.29 2.91 -17.02
CA ASP A 18 -3.20 3.95 -18.04
C ASP A 18 -2.04 4.90 -17.71
N HIS A 19 -0.92 4.78 -18.44
CA HIS A 19 0.31 5.60 -18.34
C HIS A 19 0.84 5.78 -16.89
N VAL A 20 0.80 4.71 -16.10
CA VAL A 20 1.22 4.72 -14.70
C VAL A 20 2.73 4.77 -14.57
N SER A 21 3.23 5.76 -13.81
CA SER A 21 4.66 5.86 -13.48
C SER A 21 4.84 5.89 -11.96
N ALA A 22 5.84 5.17 -11.46
CA ALA A 22 6.19 5.16 -10.05
C ALA A 22 7.68 4.84 -9.86
N GLU A 23 8.27 5.39 -8.81
CA GLU A 23 9.61 5.07 -8.37
C GLU A 23 9.56 4.55 -6.93
N ILE A 24 10.16 3.37 -6.69
CA ILE A 24 10.19 2.72 -5.38
C ILE A 24 11.63 2.65 -4.92
N LYS A 25 11.93 3.37 -3.85
CA LYS A 25 13.27 3.44 -3.26
C LYS A 25 13.56 2.18 -2.44
N ASP A 26 14.82 1.75 -2.42
CA ASP A 26 15.24 0.62 -1.62
C ASP A 26 15.16 0.92 -0.13
N GLY A 27 14.83 -0.10 0.66
CA GLY A 27 14.74 -0.01 2.11
C GLY A 27 13.51 0.70 2.65
N ASN A 28 12.58 1.13 1.79
CA ASN A 28 11.32 1.77 2.18
C ASN A 28 10.15 0.84 1.93
N VAL A 29 9.12 0.92 2.74
CA VAL A 29 7.84 0.24 2.47
C VAL A 29 7.01 1.10 1.52
N PHE A 30 6.72 0.55 0.34
CA PHE A 30 5.82 1.19 -0.62
C PHE A 30 4.41 0.60 -0.51
N GLY A 31 3.44 1.42 -0.11
CA GLY A 31 2.03 1.06 -0.04
C GLY A 31 1.27 1.43 -1.31
N LEU A 32 0.68 0.47 -2.00
CA LEU A 32 -0.20 0.70 -3.13
C LEU A 32 -1.67 0.64 -2.68
N ILE A 33 -2.32 1.78 -2.68
CA ILE A 33 -3.68 1.97 -2.21
C ILE A 33 -4.63 2.07 -3.39
N GLY A 34 -5.84 1.53 -3.24
CA GLY A 34 -6.89 1.69 -4.24
C GLY A 34 -8.07 0.77 -3.96
N THR A 35 -9.23 1.14 -4.51
CA THR A 35 -10.43 0.30 -4.44
C THR A 35 -10.25 -1.04 -5.16
N ASN A 36 -11.15 -1.98 -4.94
CA ASN A 36 -11.17 -3.21 -5.73
C ASN A 36 -11.38 -2.87 -7.21
N GLY A 37 -10.59 -3.51 -8.08
CA GLY A 37 -10.61 -3.21 -9.52
C GLY A 37 -9.80 -1.97 -9.93
N ALA A 38 -9.14 -1.25 -9.02
CA ALA A 38 -8.33 -0.07 -9.36
C ALA A 38 -7.06 -0.37 -10.19
N GLY A 39 -6.64 -1.66 -10.27
CA GLY A 39 -5.45 -2.08 -11.02
C GLY A 39 -4.25 -2.50 -10.14
N LYS A 40 -4.39 -2.54 -8.80
CA LYS A 40 -3.29 -2.85 -7.85
C LYS A 40 -2.56 -4.15 -8.18
N SER A 41 -3.28 -5.26 -8.25
CA SER A 41 -2.67 -6.57 -8.59
C SER A 41 -2.06 -6.60 -9.99
N THR A 42 -2.65 -5.87 -10.95
CA THR A 42 -2.09 -5.71 -12.29
C THR A 42 -0.76 -4.96 -12.24
N PHE A 43 -0.69 -3.88 -11.48
CA PHE A 43 0.54 -3.12 -11.29
C PHE A 43 1.65 -3.98 -10.65
N LEU A 44 1.36 -4.70 -9.55
CA LEU A 44 2.32 -5.61 -8.92
C LEU A 44 2.79 -6.72 -9.88
N ARG A 45 1.90 -7.28 -10.71
CA ARG A 45 2.25 -8.31 -11.69
C ARG A 45 3.11 -7.77 -12.83
N LEU A 46 2.96 -6.50 -13.20
CA LEU A 46 3.85 -5.83 -14.15
C LEU A 46 5.22 -5.58 -13.52
N LEU A 47 5.28 -5.05 -12.28
CA LEU A 47 6.52 -4.83 -11.55
C LEU A 47 7.33 -6.12 -11.37
N SER A 48 6.65 -7.25 -11.21
CA SER A 48 7.27 -8.57 -11.05
C SER A 48 7.49 -9.31 -12.39
N GLY A 49 7.18 -8.69 -13.54
CA GLY A 49 7.32 -9.32 -14.84
C GLY A 49 6.51 -10.61 -15.03
N ILE A 50 5.45 -10.82 -14.21
CA ILE A 50 4.43 -11.87 -14.43
C ILE A 50 3.58 -11.50 -15.64
N LEU A 51 3.29 -10.20 -15.80
CA LEU A 51 2.63 -9.66 -16.98
C LEU A 51 3.62 -8.79 -17.77
N LYS A 52 3.47 -8.80 -19.08
CA LYS A 52 4.13 -7.85 -19.97
C LYS A 52 3.28 -6.59 -20.09
N PRO A 53 3.83 -5.37 -19.93
CA PRO A 53 3.11 -4.15 -20.25
C PRO A 53 2.82 -4.07 -21.74
N ASP A 54 1.73 -3.41 -22.12
CA ASP A 54 1.42 -3.10 -23.53
C ASP A 54 2.24 -1.89 -23.97
N GLU A 55 2.43 -0.91 -23.08
CA GLU A 55 3.32 0.22 -23.25
C GLU A 55 4.08 0.51 -21.94
N GLY A 56 5.23 1.18 -22.08
CA GLY A 56 6.08 1.52 -20.94
C GLY A 56 7.08 0.44 -20.56
N THR A 57 7.84 0.69 -19.48
CA THR A 57 8.93 -0.19 -19.03
C THR A 57 8.95 -0.35 -17.53
N VAL A 58 9.45 -1.52 -17.07
CA VAL A 58 9.77 -1.75 -15.66
C VAL A 58 11.22 -2.17 -15.55
N THR A 59 11.97 -1.51 -14.67
CA THR A 59 13.35 -1.85 -14.37
C THR A 59 13.59 -1.98 -12.88
N ILE A 60 14.51 -2.88 -12.50
CA ILE A 60 15.09 -2.97 -11.16
C ILE A 60 16.58 -2.70 -11.31
N ASP A 61 17.06 -1.60 -10.69
CA ASP A 61 18.43 -1.10 -10.83
C ASP A 61 18.89 -0.94 -12.28
N GLY A 62 17.99 -0.50 -13.15
CA GLY A 62 18.24 -0.27 -14.57
C GLY A 62 18.12 -1.52 -15.45
N GLU A 63 17.93 -2.71 -14.89
CA GLU A 63 17.71 -3.94 -15.64
C GLU A 63 16.22 -4.20 -15.88
N SER A 64 15.84 -4.56 -17.11
CA SER A 64 14.45 -4.93 -17.43
C SER A 64 14.01 -6.16 -16.66
N VAL A 65 12.78 -6.12 -16.12
CA VAL A 65 12.23 -7.22 -15.30
C VAL A 65 11.61 -8.33 -16.16
N PHE A 66 10.97 -7.98 -17.30
CA PHE A 66 10.27 -8.96 -18.11
C PHE A 66 11.24 -9.94 -18.77
N GLU A 67 11.00 -11.25 -18.59
CA GLU A 67 11.83 -12.36 -19.09
C GLU A 67 13.31 -12.33 -18.63
N ASN A 68 13.63 -11.67 -17.51
CA ASN A 68 14.97 -11.60 -16.95
C ASN A 68 15.07 -12.46 -15.67
N GLU A 69 15.66 -13.65 -15.81
CA GLU A 69 15.79 -14.61 -14.68
C GLU A 69 16.67 -14.06 -13.54
N ASN A 70 17.70 -13.26 -13.84
CA ASN A 70 18.60 -12.72 -12.82
C ASN A 70 17.85 -11.69 -11.96
N VAL A 71 17.05 -10.84 -12.57
CA VAL A 71 16.20 -9.88 -11.84
C VAL A 71 15.12 -10.61 -11.04
N LYS A 72 14.52 -11.68 -11.60
CA LYS A 72 13.47 -12.45 -10.92
C LYS A 72 13.94 -13.17 -9.65
N LYS A 73 15.21 -13.46 -9.50
CA LYS A 73 15.78 -14.01 -8.25
C LYS A 73 15.88 -12.98 -7.12
N ARG A 74 15.74 -11.69 -7.43
CA ARG A 74 15.88 -10.60 -6.47
C ARG A 74 14.58 -10.24 -5.76
N PHE A 75 13.45 -10.85 -6.14
CA PHE A 75 12.18 -10.59 -5.49
C PHE A 75 11.37 -11.87 -5.27
N PHE A 76 10.48 -11.81 -4.29
CA PHE A 76 9.45 -12.82 -4.08
C PHE A 76 8.06 -12.18 -4.20
N TYR A 77 7.10 -12.91 -4.81
CA TYR A 77 5.74 -12.42 -5.00
C TYR A 77 4.76 -13.25 -4.16
N ILE A 78 4.12 -12.60 -3.19
CA ILE A 78 3.02 -13.17 -2.40
C ILE A 78 1.70 -12.75 -3.06
N SER A 79 1.05 -13.69 -3.73
CA SER A 79 -0.24 -13.46 -4.38
C SER A 79 -1.39 -13.43 -3.36
N ASP A 80 -2.48 -12.72 -3.68
CA ASP A 80 -3.72 -12.84 -2.91
C ASP A 80 -4.29 -14.24 -2.98
N ASP A 81 -4.39 -14.82 -4.18
CA ASP A 81 -4.75 -16.23 -4.37
C ASP A 81 -3.48 -17.08 -4.49
N GLN A 82 -3.12 -17.74 -3.38
CA GLN A 82 -1.90 -18.53 -3.32
C GLN A 82 -2.11 -19.91 -3.95
N TYR A 83 -1.25 -20.22 -4.91
CA TYR A 83 -1.17 -21.56 -5.48
C TYR A 83 -0.15 -22.44 -4.74
N TYR A 84 -0.56 -23.65 -4.42
CA TYR A 84 0.28 -24.69 -3.85
C TYR A 84 0.13 -25.99 -4.64
N PHE A 85 1.21 -26.77 -4.74
CA PHE A 85 1.14 -28.07 -5.42
C PHE A 85 0.12 -28.99 -4.74
N ASN A 86 -0.46 -29.88 -5.51
CA ASN A 86 -1.38 -30.88 -4.98
C ASN A 86 -0.72 -31.69 -3.86
N ASN A 87 -1.42 -31.80 -2.74
CA ASN A 87 -0.93 -32.48 -1.54
C ASN A 87 0.38 -31.95 -0.95
N ALA A 88 0.83 -30.76 -1.32
CA ALA A 88 2.01 -30.16 -0.74
C ALA A 88 1.89 -29.96 0.78
N THR A 89 3.01 -30.02 1.44
CA THR A 89 3.22 -29.67 2.85
C THR A 89 4.13 -28.45 2.92
N PRO A 90 4.22 -27.73 4.06
CA PRO A 90 5.23 -26.68 4.25
C PRO A 90 6.65 -27.16 3.94
N ARG A 91 6.98 -28.42 4.26
CA ARG A 91 8.27 -29.03 3.92
C ARG A 91 8.49 -29.09 2.40
N ASP A 92 7.48 -29.50 1.64
CA ASP A 92 7.60 -29.59 0.17
C ASP A 92 7.78 -28.20 -0.44
N MET A 93 7.13 -27.17 0.11
CA MET A 93 7.30 -25.77 -0.30
C MET A 93 8.71 -25.25 0.03
N MET A 94 9.24 -25.57 1.21
CA MET A 94 10.62 -25.27 1.58
C MET A 94 11.62 -25.90 0.60
N GLU A 95 11.44 -27.18 0.29
CA GLU A 95 12.32 -27.90 -0.66
C GLU A 95 12.25 -27.30 -2.07
N PHE A 96 11.06 -26.88 -2.50
CA PHE A 96 10.86 -26.23 -3.79
C PHE A 96 11.57 -24.86 -3.84
N TYR A 97 11.24 -23.97 -2.90
CA TYR A 97 11.78 -22.61 -2.92
C TYR A 97 13.28 -22.56 -2.67
N SER A 98 13.83 -23.48 -1.88
CA SER A 98 15.29 -23.57 -1.69
C SER A 98 16.07 -24.00 -2.95
N LYS A 99 15.39 -24.52 -3.97
CA LYS A 99 15.99 -24.77 -5.30
C LYS A 99 15.83 -23.58 -6.24
N VAL A 100 14.81 -22.77 -6.05
CA VAL A 100 14.51 -21.60 -6.90
C VAL A 100 15.30 -20.38 -6.45
N TYR A 101 15.39 -20.17 -5.13
CA TYR A 101 16.07 -19.01 -4.52
C TYR A 101 17.39 -19.46 -3.91
N PRO A 102 18.54 -19.00 -4.45
CA PRO A 102 19.86 -19.44 -3.96
C PRO A 102 20.12 -19.15 -2.48
N GLU A 103 19.60 -18.02 -1.98
CA GLU A 103 19.79 -17.53 -0.61
C GLU A 103 18.67 -17.96 0.34
N PHE A 104 17.87 -18.97 -0.02
CA PHE A 104 16.74 -19.42 0.81
C PHE A 104 17.19 -19.95 2.18
N ASP A 105 16.77 -19.31 3.26
CA ASP A 105 17.08 -19.71 4.63
C ASP A 105 16.10 -20.74 5.17
N ARG A 106 16.50 -22.01 5.09
CA ARG A 106 15.70 -23.15 5.59
C ARG A 106 15.47 -23.11 7.10
N LYS A 107 16.48 -22.68 7.89
CA LYS A 107 16.37 -22.60 9.35
C LYS A 107 15.38 -21.53 9.77
N ARG A 108 15.44 -20.39 9.12
CA ARG A 108 14.50 -19.31 9.32
C ARG A 108 13.08 -19.73 8.96
N PHE A 109 12.91 -20.42 7.83
CA PHE A 109 11.61 -20.96 7.42
C PHE A 109 11.02 -21.91 8.49
N GLU A 110 11.80 -22.88 8.97
CA GLU A 110 11.36 -23.83 10.02
C GLU A 110 10.96 -23.09 11.31
N SER A 111 11.75 -22.08 11.69
CA SER A 111 11.43 -21.22 12.84
C SER A 111 10.13 -20.46 12.67
N LEU A 112 9.91 -19.83 11.50
CA LEU A 112 8.68 -19.09 11.20
C LEU A 112 7.46 -20.02 11.19
N ILE A 113 7.55 -21.20 10.58
CA ILE A 113 6.49 -22.21 10.60
C ILE A 113 6.13 -22.62 12.03
N GLY A 114 7.13 -22.86 12.89
CA GLY A 114 6.92 -23.15 14.31
C GLY A 114 6.24 -21.99 15.06
N ASN A 115 6.74 -20.76 14.87
CA ASN A 115 6.20 -19.57 15.52
C ASN A 115 4.76 -19.25 15.09
N PHE A 116 4.40 -19.55 13.84
CA PHE A 116 3.03 -19.42 13.34
C PHE A 116 2.10 -20.57 13.76
N GLY A 117 2.61 -21.55 14.51
CA GLY A 117 1.84 -22.71 14.94
C GLY A 117 1.45 -23.65 13.79
N LEU A 118 2.20 -23.60 12.68
CA LEU A 118 1.97 -24.48 11.53
C LEU A 118 2.80 -25.77 11.66
N GLU A 119 2.26 -26.86 11.11
CA GLU A 119 2.93 -28.17 11.12
C GLU A 119 3.63 -28.43 9.78
N MET A 120 4.94 -28.69 9.80
CA MET A 120 5.78 -28.92 8.61
C MET A 120 5.31 -30.05 7.69
N ARG A 121 4.57 -31.05 8.21
CA ARG A 121 4.11 -32.23 7.48
C ARG A 121 2.63 -32.24 7.17
N ARG A 122 1.86 -31.26 7.66
CA ARG A 122 0.42 -31.15 7.42
C ARG A 122 0.15 -30.67 6.00
N LYS A 123 -0.83 -31.25 5.34
CA LYS A 123 -1.19 -30.91 3.95
C LYS A 123 -1.77 -29.50 3.85
N VAL A 124 -1.22 -28.65 2.97
CA VAL A 124 -1.59 -27.25 2.80
C VAL A 124 -3.05 -27.07 2.38
N HIS A 125 -3.64 -28.01 1.65
CA HIS A 125 -5.05 -27.94 1.28
C HIS A 125 -6.00 -28.00 2.50
N THR A 126 -5.52 -28.48 3.67
CA THR A 126 -6.30 -28.50 4.93
C THR A 126 -6.12 -27.19 5.75
N PHE A 127 -5.29 -26.25 5.26
CA PHE A 127 -5.07 -24.97 5.93
C PHE A 127 -6.24 -24.02 5.69
N SER A 128 -6.54 -23.19 6.70
CA SER A 128 -7.42 -22.04 6.51
C SER A 128 -6.79 -21.00 5.58
N LYS A 129 -7.56 -20.00 5.11
CA LYS A 129 -7.03 -18.87 4.31
C LYS A 129 -5.87 -18.20 5.05
N GLY A 130 -6.05 -17.87 6.34
CA GLY A 130 -5.00 -17.27 7.18
C GLY A 130 -3.74 -18.11 7.30
N MET A 131 -3.88 -19.44 7.54
CA MET A 131 -2.74 -20.36 7.60
C MET A 131 -1.97 -20.43 6.27
N LYS A 132 -2.66 -20.36 5.14
CA LYS A 132 -2.02 -20.29 3.82
C LYS A 132 -1.25 -19.00 3.63
N LYS A 133 -1.81 -17.86 4.07
CA LYS A 133 -1.12 -16.56 4.07
C LYS A 133 0.15 -16.59 4.94
N GLN A 134 0.05 -17.14 6.15
CA GLN A 134 1.23 -17.34 7.02
C GLN A 134 2.32 -18.16 6.34
N LEU A 135 1.96 -19.27 5.69
CA LEU A 135 2.90 -20.09 4.92
C LEU A 135 3.55 -19.28 3.79
N SER A 136 2.77 -18.50 3.04
CA SER A 136 3.29 -17.64 1.97
C SER A 136 4.27 -16.60 2.49
N VAL A 137 3.95 -15.95 3.61
CA VAL A 137 4.86 -14.99 4.27
C VAL A 137 6.14 -15.69 4.70
N ALA A 138 6.05 -16.87 5.33
CA ALA A 138 7.24 -17.65 5.71
C ALA A 138 8.11 -17.99 4.49
N CYS A 139 7.51 -18.38 3.36
CA CYS A 139 8.23 -18.62 2.11
C CYS A 139 8.93 -17.34 1.61
N GLY A 140 8.20 -16.22 1.54
CA GLY A 140 8.71 -14.96 0.99
C GLY A 140 9.85 -14.37 1.82
N ILE A 141 9.71 -14.37 3.14
CA ILE A 141 10.75 -13.89 4.06
C ILE A 141 12.00 -14.78 3.98
N SER A 142 11.80 -16.10 3.94
CA SER A 142 12.90 -17.06 3.89
C SER A 142 13.59 -17.16 2.53
N ALA A 143 12.95 -16.66 1.46
CA ALA A 143 13.58 -16.55 0.14
C ALA A 143 14.78 -15.57 0.13
N ASN A 144 14.87 -14.70 1.14
CA ASN A 144 15.97 -13.78 1.38
C ASN A 144 16.29 -12.87 0.18
N THR A 145 15.23 -12.36 -0.45
CA THR A 145 15.27 -11.48 -1.63
C THR A 145 15.33 -10.01 -1.25
N ASP A 146 15.77 -9.15 -2.18
CA ASP A 146 15.84 -7.69 -1.97
C ASP A 146 14.45 -7.05 -1.88
N TYR A 147 13.49 -7.57 -2.65
CA TYR A 147 12.13 -7.03 -2.75
C TYR A 147 11.08 -8.10 -2.42
N LEU A 148 10.00 -7.67 -1.78
CA LEU A 148 8.86 -8.52 -1.45
C LEU A 148 7.57 -7.88 -1.94
N PHE A 149 6.99 -8.43 -3.02
CA PHE A 149 5.69 -7.99 -3.51
C PHE A 149 4.58 -8.69 -2.72
N CYS A 150 3.70 -7.91 -2.12
CA CYS A 150 2.63 -8.37 -1.23
C CYS A 150 1.26 -7.94 -1.78
N ASP A 151 0.54 -8.87 -2.42
CA ASP A 151 -0.80 -8.62 -2.93
C ASP A 151 -1.84 -9.05 -1.90
N GLU A 152 -2.53 -8.09 -1.26
CA GLU A 152 -3.53 -8.30 -0.19
C GLU A 152 -3.03 -9.28 0.91
N THR A 153 -1.76 -9.17 1.29
CA THR A 153 -1.09 -10.16 2.15
C THR A 153 -1.62 -10.18 3.58
N PHE A 154 -2.07 -9.04 4.08
CA PHE A 154 -2.63 -8.93 5.44
C PHE A 154 -4.10 -9.36 5.53
N ASP A 155 -4.80 -9.48 4.39
CA ASP A 155 -6.19 -9.91 4.37
C ASP A 155 -6.34 -11.36 4.88
N GLY A 156 -7.28 -11.56 5.80
CA GLY A 156 -7.53 -12.87 6.42
C GLY A 156 -6.56 -13.27 7.54
N LEU A 157 -5.59 -12.42 7.90
CA LEU A 157 -4.80 -12.58 9.12
C LEU A 157 -5.54 -11.96 10.32
N ASP A 158 -5.49 -12.62 11.46
CA ASP A 158 -5.96 -12.03 12.72
C ASP A 158 -5.04 -10.87 13.15
N PRO A 159 -5.50 -9.97 14.07
CA PRO A 159 -4.73 -8.79 14.46
C PRO A 159 -3.35 -9.11 15.04
N VAL A 160 -3.20 -10.21 15.80
CA VAL A 160 -1.92 -10.60 16.41
C VAL A 160 -0.94 -11.05 15.35
N MET A 161 -1.41 -11.89 14.42
CA MET A 161 -0.59 -12.38 13.31
C MET A 161 -0.20 -11.25 12.36
N ARG A 162 -1.11 -10.32 12.09
CA ARG A 162 -0.83 -9.12 11.28
C ARG A 162 0.31 -8.31 11.89
N GLN A 163 0.26 -8.07 13.20
CA GLN A 163 1.33 -7.35 13.90
C GLN A 163 2.67 -8.12 13.88
N ALA A 164 2.62 -9.45 14.02
CA ALA A 164 3.82 -10.29 13.91
C ALA A 164 4.47 -10.16 12.52
N VAL A 165 3.68 -10.21 11.44
CA VAL A 165 4.18 -10.05 10.06
C VAL A 165 4.79 -8.65 9.85
N LYS A 166 4.13 -7.58 10.35
CA LYS A 166 4.68 -6.21 10.29
C LYS A 166 6.03 -6.13 11.01
N SER A 167 6.15 -6.73 12.19
CA SER A 167 7.42 -6.77 12.94
C SER A 167 8.51 -7.54 12.20
N ILE A 168 8.18 -8.65 11.53
CA ILE A 168 9.11 -9.41 10.70
C ILE A 168 9.63 -8.54 9.55
N PHE A 169 8.73 -7.81 8.86
CA PHE A 169 9.14 -6.91 7.77
C PHE A 169 10.07 -5.81 8.27
N ALA A 170 9.72 -5.15 9.39
CA ALA A 170 10.54 -4.10 9.98
C ALA A 170 11.95 -4.60 10.36
N ASN A 171 12.04 -5.80 10.94
CA ASN A 171 13.34 -6.41 11.27
C ASN A 171 14.16 -6.68 10.02
N ASP A 172 13.56 -7.24 8.95
CA ASP A 172 14.24 -7.53 7.70
C ASP A 172 14.68 -6.26 6.95
N MET A 173 13.90 -5.20 7.03
CA MET A 173 14.30 -3.89 6.52
C MET A 173 15.54 -3.37 7.23
N ALA A 174 15.57 -3.46 8.56
CA ALA A 174 16.71 -3.01 9.36
C ALA A 174 17.98 -3.88 9.16
N GLU A 175 17.83 -5.20 9.05
CA GLU A 175 18.94 -6.14 8.99
C GLU A 175 19.53 -6.30 7.58
N ARG A 176 18.70 -6.30 6.53
CA ARG A 176 19.11 -6.63 5.16
C ARG A 176 18.55 -5.70 4.08
N ASN A 177 18.02 -4.54 4.46
CA ASN A 177 17.48 -3.55 3.53
C ASN A 177 16.35 -4.09 2.63
N LEU A 178 15.51 -5.00 3.16
CA LEU A 178 14.34 -5.50 2.44
C LEU A 178 13.45 -4.32 2.03
N THR A 179 12.91 -4.38 0.83
CA THR A 179 11.96 -3.41 0.29
C THR A 179 10.59 -4.09 0.08
N PRO A 180 9.65 -3.98 1.02
CA PRO A 180 8.28 -4.46 0.83
C PRO A 180 7.46 -3.54 -0.08
N ILE A 181 6.74 -4.12 -1.05
CA ILE A 181 5.75 -3.42 -1.89
C ILE A 181 4.39 -4.05 -1.61
N ILE A 182 3.51 -3.31 -0.94
CA ILE A 182 2.29 -3.86 -0.35
C ILE A 182 1.07 -3.23 -1.01
N ALA A 183 0.30 -4.02 -1.76
CA ALA A 183 -1.01 -3.62 -2.24
C ALA A 183 -2.09 -4.02 -1.24
N SER A 184 -2.91 -3.07 -0.84
CA SER A 184 -4.07 -3.31 0.03
C SER A 184 -5.20 -2.34 -0.27
N HIS A 185 -6.43 -2.78 -0.02
CA HIS A 185 -7.60 -1.90 0.03
C HIS A 185 -7.90 -1.41 1.45
N ASN A 186 -7.20 -1.94 2.46
CA ASN A 186 -7.33 -1.53 3.85
C ASN A 186 -6.24 -0.51 4.21
N LEU A 187 -6.60 0.76 4.18
CA LEU A 187 -5.68 1.87 4.42
C LEU A 187 -5.04 1.87 5.80
N ARG A 188 -5.78 1.42 6.82
CA ARG A 188 -5.25 1.33 8.20
C ARG A 188 -4.09 0.36 8.32
N GLU A 189 -4.08 -0.70 7.51
CA GLU A 189 -2.97 -1.67 7.51
C GLU A 189 -1.68 -1.04 6.98
N LEU A 190 -1.81 -0.16 5.99
CA LEU A 190 -0.68 0.51 5.35
C LEU A 190 -0.19 1.72 6.15
N GLU A 191 -1.10 2.43 6.82
CA GLU A 191 -0.79 3.63 7.61
C GLU A 191 0.28 3.41 8.69
N ASP A 192 0.31 2.20 9.26
CA ASP A 192 1.25 1.85 10.35
C ASP A 192 2.60 1.31 9.87
N ILE A 193 2.78 1.06 8.57
CA ILE A 193 3.98 0.39 8.07
C ILE A 193 4.63 1.07 6.87
N CYS A 194 3.86 1.83 6.07
CA CYS A 194 4.38 2.42 4.83
C CYS A 194 5.12 3.72 5.07
N ASP A 195 6.24 3.89 4.34
CA ASP A 195 6.98 5.14 4.26
C ASP A 195 6.47 5.99 3.08
N HIS A 196 6.11 5.33 1.98
CA HIS A 196 5.63 5.97 0.76
C HIS A 196 4.33 5.30 0.29
N VAL A 197 3.39 6.09 -0.20
CA VAL A 197 2.11 5.58 -0.69
C VAL A 197 1.82 6.04 -2.12
N GLY A 198 1.35 5.10 -2.92
CA GLY A 198 0.81 5.34 -4.26
C GLY A 198 -0.70 5.11 -4.25
N LEU A 199 -1.48 6.11 -4.65
CA LEU A 199 -2.93 6.03 -4.76
C LEU A 199 -3.32 5.70 -6.20
N LEU A 200 -3.83 4.49 -6.40
CA LEU A 200 -4.30 4.02 -7.71
C LEU A 200 -5.83 4.13 -7.80
N HIS A 201 -6.31 4.77 -8.85
CA HIS A 201 -7.73 4.90 -9.12
C HIS A 201 -8.01 4.73 -10.61
N ARG A 202 -8.93 3.81 -10.97
CA ARG A 202 -9.33 3.53 -12.37
C ARG A 202 -8.14 3.39 -13.35
N GLY A 203 -7.10 2.69 -12.91
CA GLY A 203 -5.90 2.46 -13.71
C GLY A 203 -4.89 3.61 -13.74
N GLY A 204 -5.17 4.77 -13.15
CA GLY A 204 -4.24 5.91 -13.04
C GLY A 204 -3.72 6.12 -11.62
N ILE A 205 -2.49 6.62 -11.47
CA ILE A 205 -1.98 7.09 -10.17
C ILE A 205 -2.43 8.54 -9.95
N LEU A 206 -3.25 8.75 -8.91
CA LEU A 206 -3.68 10.08 -8.50
C LEU A 206 -2.64 10.78 -7.63
N LEU A 207 -1.89 10.00 -6.86
CA LEU A 207 -0.96 10.49 -5.86
C LEU A 207 0.16 9.48 -5.65
N SER A 208 1.41 9.95 -5.56
CA SER A 208 2.55 9.14 -5.13
C SER A 208 3.44 10.05 -4.28
N LYS A 209 3.45 9.84 -2.95
CA LYS A 209 4.14 10.72 -1.98
C LYS A 209 4.56 9.96 -0.73
N ASP A 210 5.53 10.52 -0.03
CA ASP A 210 5.88 10.07 1.32
C ASP A 210 4.70 10.29 2.26
N LEU A 211 4.44 9.32 3.13
CA LEU A 211 3.28 9.31 4.01
C LEU A 211 3.36 10.45 5.05
N ASP A 212 4.55 10.71 5.57
CA ASP A 212 4.78 11.80 6.51
C ASP A 212 4.52 13.16 5.85
N ASP A 213 4.97 13.38 4.61
CA ASP A 213 4.70 14.59 3.85
C ASP A 213 3.20 14.80 3.64
N LEU A 214 2.45 13.73 3.38
CA LEU A 214 0.99 13.81 3.26
C LEU A 214 0.33 14.23 4.58
N LYS A 215 0.74 13.62 5.70
CA LYS A 215 0.19 13.91 7.03
C LYS A 215 0.59 15.31 7.53
N LEU A 216 1.74 15.81 7.12
CA LEU A 216 2.23 17.14 7.49
C LEU A 216 1.59 18.27 6.69
N ASN A 217 1.08 17.99 5.49
CA ASN A 217 0.60 19.01 4.56
C ASN A 217 -0.91 18.95 4.28
N ILE A 218 -1.67 18.10 4.96
CA ILE A 218 -3.13 18.06 4.88
C ILE A 218 -3.72 17.94 6.28
N HIS A 219 -4.58 18.86 6.64
CA HIS A 219 -5.16 18.95 7.97
C HIS A 219 -6.68 19.04 7.94
N LYS A 220 -7.31 18.50 8.97
CA LYS A 220 -8.72 18.71 9.28
C LYS A 220 -8.85 19.86 10.27
N VAL A 221 -9.54 20.90 9.88
CA VAL A 221 -9.79 22.05 10.74
C VAL A 221 -11.27 22.04 11.13
N GLN A 222 -11.53 22.08 12.42
CA GLN A 222 -12.87 22.35 12.95
C GLN A 222 -12.89 23.76 13.52
N CYS A 223 -13.87 24.56 13.14
CA CYS A 223 -13.97 25.92 13.67
C CYS A 223 -15.42 26.39 13.82
N VAL A 224 -15.60 27.34 14.72
CA VAL A 224 -16.82 28.14 14.87
C VAL A 224 -16.45 29.59 14.60
N LEU A 225 -17.04 30.19 13.57
CA LEU A 225 -16.78 31.57 13.17
C LEU A 225 -17.53 32.55 14.08
N LYS A 226 -17.03 33.78 14.16
CA LYS A 226 -17.75 34.91 14.82
C LYS A 226 -19.06 35.21 14.10
N ASP A 227 -20.01 35.76 14.82
CA ASP A 227 -21.27 36.22 14.22
C ASP A 227 -21.01 37.25 13.14
N GLY A 228 -21.59 37.06 11.95
CA GLY A 228 -21.39 37.88 10.77
C GLY A 228 -20.32 37.36 9.81
N MET A 229 -19.49 36.40 10.19
CA MET A 229 -18.55 35.73 9.29
C MET A 229 -19.18 34.48 8.70
N THR A 230 -18.79 34.15 7.47
CA THR A 230 -19.26 33.01 6.70
C THR A 230 -18.08 32.21 6.12
N GLU A 231 -18.36 31.09 5.52
CA GLU A 231 -17.36 30.29 4.78
C GLU A 231 -16.65 31.13 3.67
N ALA A 232 -17.33 32.12 3.09
CA ALA A 232 -16.76 32.98 2.06
C ALA A 232 -15.59 33.83 2.55
N ASP A 233 -15.52 34.10 3.85
CA ASP A 233 -14.43 34.90 4.45
C ASP A 233 -13.14 34.08 4.61
N LEU A 234 -13.20 32.77 4.48
CA LEU A 234 -12.06 31.85 4.61
C LEU A 234 -11.34 31.58 3.27
N VAL A 235 -11.28 32.59 2.38
CA VAL A 235 -10.75 32.43 0.99
C VAL A 235 -9.26 32.11 0.96
N SER A 236 -8.49 32.48 1.97
CA SER A 236 -7.04 32.21 2.01
C SER A 236 -6.67 30.77 2.33
N LEU A 237 -7.61 29.96 2.80
CA LEU A 237 -7.39 28.54 3.04
C LEU A 237 -7.50 27.74 1.73
N ASP A 238 -6.48 26.96 1.38
CA ASP A 238 -6.57 25.96 0.29
C ASP A 238 -7.42 24.78 0.74
N ARG A 239 -8.73 24.92 0.55
CA ARG A 239 -9.74 23.97 1.03
C ARG A 239 -10.02 22.90 0.00
N ILE A 240 -9.81 21.65 0.40
CA ILE A 240 -10.19 20.47 -0.38
C ILE A 240 -11.69 20.21 -0.22
N LYS A 241 -12.19 20.28 1.03
CA LYS A 241 -13.58 19.97 1.38
C LYS A 241 -14.04 20.83 2.55
N THR A 242 -15.33 21.18 2.55
CA THR A 242 -16.00 21.86 3.67
C THR A 242 -17.32 21.14 3.97
N GLU A 243 -17.55 20.85 5.25
CA GLU A 243 -18.80 20.36 5.78
C GLU A 243 -19.28 21.28 6.89
N THR A 244 -20.58 21.56 6.94
CA THR A 244 -21.17 22.43 7.95
C THR A 244 -22.25 21.72 8.76
N ARG A 245 -22.14 21.79 10.09
CA ARG A 245 -23.16 21.28 11.02
C ARG A 245 -23.55 22.39 12.01
N GLY A 246 -24.65 23.07 11.74
CA GLY A 246 -25.04 24.24 12.51
C GLY A 246 -24.00 25.36 12.37
N LYS A 247 -23.37 25.79 13.49
CA LYS A 247 -22.27 26.79 13.48
C LYS A 247 -20.87 26.18 13.38
N LEU A 248 -20.75 24.83 13.38
CA LEU A 248 -19.46 24.13 13.28
C LEU A 248 -19.10 23.90 11.80
N TYR A 249 -17.99 24.44 11.36
CA TYR A 249 -17.36 24.15 10.07
C TYR A 249 -16.29 23.07 10.28
N THR A 250 -16.30 22.05 9.45
CA THR A 250 -15.25 21.04 9.36
C THR A 250 -14.66 21.10 7.96
N MET A 251 -13.38 21.43 7.85
CA MET A 251 -12.69 21.66 6.57
C MET A 251 -11.49 20.74 6.48
N THR A 252 -11.23 20.21 5.28
CA THR A 252 -9.95 19.61 4.92
C THR A 252 -9.16 20.65 4.13
N VAL A 253 -7.97 21.00 4.62
CA VAL A 253 -7.16 22.08 4.07
C VAL A 253 -5.75 21.61 3.75
N ARG A 254 -5.15 22.13 2.67
CA ARG A 254 -3.73 21.95 2.35
C ARG A 254 -2.90 23.06 2.97
N GLY A 255 -1.69 22.71 3.35
CA GLY A 255 -0.70 23.59 3.96
C GLY A 255 -0.06 22.97 5.17
N THR A 256 1.09 23.49 5.58
CA THR A 256 1.73 23.06 6.83
C THR A 256 0.88 23.46 8.04
N ARG A 257 1.11 22.81 9.18
CA ARG A 257 0.39 23.12 10.41
C ARG A 257 0.56 24.60 10.80
N GLU A 258 1.77 25.14 10.65
CA GLU A 258 2.10 26.53 10.97
C GLU A 258 1.34 27.52 10.08
N GLU A 259 1.26 27.24 8.77
CA GLU A 259 0.50 28.07 7.83
C GLU A 259 -0.99 28.06 8.18
N VAL A 260 -1.56 26.88 8.43
CA VAL A 260 -2.97 26.74 8.78
C VAL A 260 -3.29 27.42 10.12
N VAL A 261 -2.43 27.29 11.15
CA VAL A 261 -2.55 28.00 12.43
C VAL A 261 -2.55 29.50 12.18
N GLY A 262 -1.55 30.02 11.46
CA GLY A 262 -1.43 31.46 11.18
C GLY A 262 -2.65 32.03 10.47
N MET A 263 -3.19 31.30 9.49
CA MET A 263 -4.44 31.69 8.81
C MET A 263 -5.63 31.68 9.78
N MET A 264 -5.80 30.59 10.56
CA MET A 264 -6.91 30.53 11.51
C MET A 264 -6.86 31.63 12.58
N GLU A 265 -5.67 31.97 13.08
CA GLU A 265 -5.50 33.07 14.03
C GLU A 265 -5.85 34.40 13.40
N SER A 266 -5.57 34.66 12.12
CA SER A 266 -5.94 35.86 11.41
C SER A 266 -7.44 36.10 11.30
N PHE A 267 -8.23 35.00 11.19
CA PHE A 267 -9.70 35.04 11.17
C PHE A 267 -10.32 35.27 12.56
N GLN A 268 -9.55 35.04 13.64
CA GLN A 268 -10.01 35.14 15.02
C GLN A 268 -11.34 34.41 15.27
N PRO A 269 -11.49 33.11 14.96
CA PRO A 269 -12.72 32.39 15.18
C PRO A 269 -13.05 32.30 16.69
N VAL A 270 -14.31 31.98 17.02
CA VAL A 270 -14.72 31.74 18.42
C VAL A 270 -13.99 30.51 18.98
N PHE A 271 -13.80 29.51 18.12
CA PHE A 271 -13.09 28.28 18.43
C PHE A 271 -12.46 27.74 17.15
N TYR A 272 -11.28 27.14 17.24
CA TYR A 272 -10.75 26.24 16.23
C TYR A 272 -9.88 25.14 16.81
N GLU A 273 -9.82 24.02 16.10
CA GLU A 273 -8.98 22.89 16.39
C GLU A 273 -8.44 22.31 15.10
N ILE A 274 -7.15 21.96 15.07
CA ILE A 274 -6.50 21.29 13.95
C ILE A 274 -6.25 19.84 14.33
N ILE A 275 -6.89 18.94 13.59
CA ILE A 275 -6.89 17.49 13.85
C ILE A 275 -6.09 16.83 12.73
N PRO A 276 -5.15 15.90 13.04
CA PRO A 276 -4.48 15.12 12.02
C PRO A 276 -5.50 14.24 11.29
N LEU A 277 -5.32 14.09 9.97
CA LEU A 277 -6.11 13.19 9.15
C LEU A 277 -5.53 11.79 9.16
N SER A 278 -6.40 10.78 9.15
CA SER A 278 -6.04 9.42 8.83
C SER A 278 -5.75 9.28 7.33
N LEU A 279 -4.98 8.26 6.95
CA LEU A 279 -4.74 7.95 5.53
C LEU A 279 -6.05 7.69 4.77
N GLU A 280 -7.07 7.14 5.44
CA GLU A 280 -8.40 6.93 4.88
C GLU A 280 -9.11 8.26 4.54
N GLU A 281 -9.03 9.25 5.42
CA GLU A 281 -9.62 10.58 5.19
C GLU A 281 -8.89 11.34 4.06
N ILE A 282 -7.54 11.21 3.99
CA ILE A 282 -6.73 11.76 2.89
C ILE A 282 -7.14 11.10 1.57
N PHE A 283 -7.23 9.77 1.54
CA PHE A 283 -7.66 9.00 0.37
C PHE A 283 -9.02 9.47 -0.16
N ILE A 284 -10.02 9.57 0.72
CA ILE A 284 -11.36 10.03 0.38
C ILE A 284 -11.31 11.44 -0.22
N SER A 285 -10.57 12.35 0.42
CA SER A 285 -10.47 13.74 -0.02
C SER A 285 -9.82 13.87 -1.40
N GLU A 286 -8.72 13.14 -1.64
CA GLU A 286 -8.03 13.19 -2.94
C GLU A 286 -8.86 12.53 -4.07
N THR A 287 -9.61 11.46 -3.77
CA THR A 287 -10.49 10.83 -4.76
C THR A 287 -11.71 11.69 -5.09
N GLU A 288 -12.26 12.44 -4.12
CA GLU A 288 -13.34 13.41 -4.37
C GLU A 288 -12.88 14.54 -5.31
N VAL A 289 -11.66 15.08 -5.11
CA VAL A 289 -11.07 16.09 -6.00
C VAL A 289 -10.90 15.55 -7.42
N ALA A 290 -10.53 14.29 -7.57
CA ALA A 290 -10.42 13.61 -8.87
C ALA A 290 -11.78 13.29 -9.54
N GLY A 291 -12.90 13.73 -8.93
CA GLY A 291 -14.24 13.54 -9.48
C GLY A 291 -14.92 12.23 -9.11
N TYR A 292 -14.39 11.51 -8.12
CA TYR A 292 -15.01 10.32 -7.56
C TYR A 292 -16.01 10.72 -6.46
N ASP A 293 -17.28 10.77 -6.82
CA ASP A 293 -18.36 11.12 -5.88
C ASP A 293 -18.87 9.86 -5.16
N ILE A 294 -18.40 9.67 -3.91
CA ILE A 294 -18.85 8.56 -3.05
C ILE A 294 -20.37 8.57 -2.86
N LYS A 295 -21.02 9.74 -2.92
CA LYS A 295 -22.47 9.86 -2.78
C LYS A 295 -23.20 9.17 -3.94
N LYS A 296 -22.61 9.12 -5.14
CA LYS A 296 -23.19 8.41 -6.29
C LYS A 296 -23.11 6.88 -6.20
N LEU A 297 -22.37 6.34 -5.23
CA LEU A 297 -22.32 4.89 -4.98
C LEU A 297 -23.40 4.43 -3.98
N ILE A 298 -24.00 5.36 -3.24
CA ILE A 298 -24.94 5.05 -2.15
C ILE A 298 -26.39 5.40 -2.55
N PHE A 299 -26.55 6.25 -3.54
CA PHE A 299 -27.80 6.71 -4.11
C PHE A 299 -27.77 6.57 -5.64
#